data_4412d36a1dc860812270dc306c9a8f07
#
_entry.id   4412d36a1dc860812270dc306c9a8f07
#
_cell.length_a   1.000
_cell.length_b   1.000
_cell.length_c   1.000
_cell.angle_alpha   90.00
_cell.angle_beta   90.00
_cell.angle_gamma   90.00
#
_symmetry.space_group_name_H-M   'P 1'
#
loop_
_entity.id
_entity.type
_entity.pdbx_description
1 polymer ?
#
loop_
_entity_poly.entity_id
_entity_poly.type
_entity_poly.pdbx_seq_one_letter_code
_entity_poly.pdbx_strand_id
1 'polypeptide(L)'
;MRSLFSLVLSVSLIVYIVFSPAGVMANNLNLLVTGNNAFALDIYKELSGKEGNIFISPYSISSALAMTYAGARGDTAKEMADTLHFNLPQEELHSGFYNLSRLLDATGKSYQLSVANALWGQRDYKFNKE
;
A
#
# COMPACT_ATOMS: atom_id res chain seq x y z
N MET A 1 32.90 -14.74 30.96
CA MET A 1 32.54 -13.34 30.68
C MET A 1 32.53 -12.99 29.17
N ARG A 2 33.53 -13.39 28.37
CA ARG A 2 33.58 -13.08 26.92
C ARG A 2 32.40 -13.66 26.09
N SER A 3 31.90 -14.86 26.42
CA SER A 3 30.85 -15.51 25.65
C SER A 3 29.46 -14.88 25.87
N LEU A 4 29.15 -14.45 27.09
CA LEU A 4 27.88 -13.77 27.41
C LEU A 4 27.82 -12.38 26.74
N PHE A 5 28.93 -11.65 26.73
CA PHE A 5 29.01 -10.34 26.07
C PHE A 5 28.80 -10.44 24.55
N SER A 6 29.38 -11.49 23.93
CA SER A 6 29.19 -11.75 22.49
C SER A 6 27.74 -12.13 22.17
N LEU A 7 27.08 -12.92 23.02
CA LEU A 7 25.68 -13.32 22.83
C LEU A 7 24.74 -12.12 22.97
N VAL A 8 24.95 -11.26 23.98
CA VAL A 8 24.14 -10.06 24.19
C VAL A 8 24.31 -9.06 23.03
N LEU A 9 25.53 -8.90 22.53
CA LEU A 9 25.77 -8.01 21.36
C LEU A 9 25.11 -8.55 20.09
N SER A 10 25.14 -9.87 19.84
CA SER A 10 24.52 -10.47 18.67
C SER A 10 23.00 -10.41 18.72
N VAL A 11 22.40 -10.65 19.88
CA VAL A 11 20.94 -10.53 20.07
C VAL A 11 20.49 -9.07 19.91
N SER A 12 21.23 -8.11 20.48
CA SER A 12 20.95 -6.68 20.32
C SER A 12 21.05 -6.22 18.88
N LEU A 13 22.02 -6.71 18.12
CA LEU A 13 22.18 -6.39 16.70
C LEU A 13 21.03 -6.96 15.85
N ILE A 14 20.61 -8.20 16.12
CA ILE A 14 19.49 -8.84 15.44
C ILE A 14 18.17 -8.07 15.72
N VAL A 15 17.92 -7.69 16.98
CA VAL A 15 16.75 -6.90 17.36
C VAL A 15 16.77 -5.53 16.65
N TYR A 16 17.92 -4.87 16.56
CA TYR A 16 18.05 -3.59 15.87
C TYR A 16 17.77 -3.70 14.36
N ILE A 17 18.21 -4.77 13.70
CA ILE A 17 17.95 -5.00 12.27
C ILE A 17 16.46 -5.26 12.01
N VAL A 18 15.78 -6.03 12.88
CA VAL A 18 14.36 -6.37 12.72
C VAL A 18 13.45 -5.18 13.03
N PHE A 19 13.81 -4.33 14.00
CA PHE A 19 13.03 -3.15 14.42
C PHE A 19 13.58 -1.83 13.89
N SER A 20 14.51 -1.84 12.93
CA SER A 20 14.97 -0.59 12.31
C SER A 20 13.86 0.04 11.47
N PRO A 21 13.74 1.38 11.41
CA PRO A 21 12.77 2.05 10.57
C PRO A 21 12.83 1.59 9.10
N ALA A 22 14.03 1.29 8.59
CA ALA A 22 14.23 0.77 7.24
C ALA A 22 13.64 -0.64 7.07
N GLY A 23 13.76 -1.52 8.08
CA GLY A 23 13.16 -2.86 8.06
C GLY A 23 11.63 -2.82 8.08
N VAL A 24 11.05 -1.93 8.88
CA VAL A 24 9.59 -1.73 8.92
C VAL A 24 9.07 -1.17 7.59
N MET A 25 9.73 -0.18 7.02
CA MET A 25 9.34 0.39 5.71
C MET A 25 9.41 -0.64 4.58
N ALA A 26 10.45 -1.49 4.55
CA ALA A 26 10.57 -2.56 3.56
C ALA A 26 9.47 -3.61 3.71
N ASN A 27 9.12 -3.97 4.95
CA ASN A 27 8.04 -4.91 5.22
C ASN A 27 6.68 -4.33 4.79
N ASN A 28 6.39 -3.08 5.10
CA ASN A 28 5.14 -2.41 4.72
C ASN A 28 5.00 -2.30 3.20
N LEU A 29 6.07 -2.00 2.49
CA LEU A 29 6.07 -1.98 1.04
C LEU A 29 5.77 -3.36 0.45
N ASN A 30 6.36 -4.42 0.99
CA ASN A 30 6.08 -5.79 0.56
C ASN A 30 4.64 -6.20 0.82
N LEU A 31 4.07 -5.87 1.98
CA LEU A 31 2.67 -6.13 2.31
C LEU A 31 1.72 -5.39 1.36
N LEU A 32 2.01 -4.12 1.06
CA LEU A 32 1.24 -3.32 0.12
C LEU A 32 1.29 -3.90 -1.30
N VAL A 33 2.47 -4.26 -1.79
CA VAL A 33 2.64 -4.86 -3.13
C VAL A 33 1.93 -6.21 -3.22
N THR A 34 2.06 -7.04 -2.19
CA THR A 34 1.39 -8.34 -2.14
C THR A 34 -0.13 -8.19 -2.16
N GLY A 35 -0.69 -7.28 -1.35
CA GLY A 35 -2.12 -6.99 -1.33
C GLY A 35 -2.60 -6.44 -2.68
N ASN A 36 -1.88 -5.49 -3.26
CA ASN A 36 -2.24 -4.94 -4.56
C ASN A 36 -2.19 -5.98 -5.69
N ASN A 37 -1.26 -6.94 -5.65
CA ASN A 37 -1.22 -8.05 -6.60
C ASN A 37 -2.39 -9.02 -6.39
N ALA A 38 -2.77 -9.30 -5.15
CA ALA A 38 -3.96 -10.11 -4.86
C ALA A 38 -5.22 -9.45 -5.42
N PHE A 39 -5.42 -8.16 -5.14
CA PHE A 39 -6.52 -7.38 -5.72
C PHE A 39 -6.51 -7.39 -7.25
N ALA A 40 -5.32 -7.28 -7.87
CA ALA A 40 -5.19 -7.31 -9.33
C ALA A 40 -5.66 -8.64 -9.93
N LEU A 41 -5.36 -9.75 -9.26
CA LEU A 41 -5.81 -11.08 -9.68
C LEU A 41 -7.32 -11.27 -9.49
N ASP A 42 -7.87 -10.77 -8.38
CA ASP A 42 -9.30 -10.88 -8.11
C ASP A 42 -10.13 -10.05 -9.10
N ILE A 43 -9.75 -8.80 -9.36
CA ILE A 43 -10.45 -7.97 -10.34
C ILE A 43 -10.32 -8.52 -11.76
N TYR A 44 -9.14 -9.09 -12.12
CA TYR A 44 -8.97 -9.75 -13.40
C TYR A 44 -9.87 -10.97 -13.52
N LYS A 45 -9.94 -11.82 -12.49
CA LYS A 45 -10.80 -13.00 -12.46
C LYS A 45 -12.27 -12.63 -12.62
N GLU A 46 -12.74 -11.58 -11.94
CA GLU A 46 -14.11 -11.08 -12.04
C GLU A 46 -14.44 -10.57 -13.43
N LEU A 47 -13.49 -9.94 -14.11
CA LEU A 47 -13.69 -9.38 -15.44
C LEU A 47 -13.45 -10.40 -16.58
N SER A 48 -12.63 -11.42 -16.36
CA SER A 48 -12.18 -12.35 -17.42
C SER A 48 -13.30 -13.20 -18.04
N GLY A 49 -14.45 -13.33 -17.36
CA GLY A 49 -15.64 -13.99 -17.90
C GLY A 49 -16.48 -13.15 -18.87
N LYS A 50 -16.14 -11.88 -19.07
CA LYS A 50 -16.85 -10.96 -19.98
C LYS A 50 -16.25 -10.99 -21.37
N GLU A 51 -17.08 -10.86 -22.39
CA GLU A 51 -16.61 -10.75 -23.77
C GLU A 51 -15.90 -9.41 -24.00
N GLY A 52 -14.89 -9.43 -24.87
CA GLY A 52 -14.14 -8.25 -25.28
C GLY A 52 -12.74 -8.14 -24.68
N ASN A 53 -12.06 -7.05 -24.98
CA ASN A 53 -10.72 -6.77 -24.46
C ASN A 53 -10.80 -6.15 -23.09
N ILE A 54 -9.94 -6.61 -22.15
CA ILE A 54 -9.80 -6.05 -20.83
C ILE A 54 -8.61 -5.08 -20.84
N PHE A 55 -8.87 -3.83 -20.45
CA PHE A 55 -7.83 -2.83 -20.24
C PHE A 55 -8.07 -2.16 -18.88
N ILE A 56 -7.29 -2.54 -17.89
CA ILE A 56 -7.41 -2.05 -16.51
C ILE A 56 -6.02 -1.74 -15.93
N SER A 57 -5.99 -0.83 -14.95
CA SER A 57 -4.83 -0.58 -14.10
C SER A 57 -5.20 -0.85 -12.64
N PRO A 58 -5.00 -2.07 -12.12
CA PRO A 58 -5.35 -2.39 -10.74
C PRO A 58 -4.67 -1.49 -9.72
N TYR A 59 -3.42 -1.10 -9.96
CA TYR A 59 -2.69 -0.16 -9.10
C TYR A 59 -3.39 1.21 -9.04
N SER A 60 -3.83 1.76 -10.17
CA SER A 60 -4.54 3.05 -10.20
C SER A 60 -5.88 2.97 -9.47
N ILE A 61 -6.61 1.86 -9.64
CA ILE A 61 -7.89 1.63 -8.96
C ILE A 61 -7.66 1.54 -7.45
N SER A 62 -6.73 0.70 -7.01
CA SER A 62 -6.39 0.50 -5.60
C SER A 62 -5.92 1.81 -4.96
N SER A 63 -5.03 2.55 -5.62
CA SER A 63 -4.53 3.84 -5.15
C SER A 63 -5.63 4.90 -5.02
N ALA A 64 -6.56 4.98 -5.99
CA ALA A 64 -7.70 5.90 -5.93
C ALA A 64 -8.66 5.54 -4.78
N LEU A 65 -8.95 4.26 -4.59
CA LEU A 65 -9.81 3.79 -3.51
C LEU A 65 -9.14 3.92 -2.14
N ALA A 66 -7.80 3.85 -2.05
CA ALA A 66 -7.06 4.12 -0.82
C ALA A 66 -7.28 5.57 -0.33
N MET A 67 -7.41 6.55 -1.23
CA MET A 67 -7.75 7.93 -0.84
C MET A 67 -9.15 8.02 -0.21
N THR A 68 -10.13 7.27 -0.73
CA THR A 68 -11.47 7.18 -0.16
C THR A 68 -11.48 6.42 1.16
N TYR A 69 -10.66 5.37 1.25
CA TYR A 69 -10.49 4.56 2.46
C TYR A 69 -10.00 5.39 3.65
N ALA A 70 -9.25 6.48 3.43
CA ALA A 70 -8.82 7.39 4.50
C ALA A 70 -9.99 7.92 5.35
N GLY A 71 -11.13 8.17 4.72
CA GLY A 71 -12.36 8.61 5.39
C GLY A 71 -13.27 7.48 5.86
N ALA A 72 -13.02 6.23 5.48
CA ALA A 72 -13.87 5.10 5.84
C ALA A 72 -13.71 4.72 7.32
N ARG A 73 -14.83 4.33 7.96
CA ARG A 73 -14.88 3.90 9.36
C ARG A 73 -15.80 2.69 9.51
N GLY A 74 -15.64 1.95 10.61
CA GLY A 74 -16.50 0.82 10.97
C GLY A 74 -16.51 -0.27 9.89
N ASP A 75 -17.68 -0.78 9.57
CA ASP A 75 -17.87 -1.87 8.62
C ASP A 75 -17.40 -1.48 7.20
N THR A 76 -17.64 -0.23 6.78
CA THR A 76 -17.18 0.26 5.47
C THR A 76 -15.65 0.16 5.35
N ALA A 77 -14.92 0.58 6.38
CA ALA A 77 -13.46 0.47 6.37
C ALA A 77 -13.02 -1.00 6.30
N LYS A 78 -13.68 -1.87 7.06
CA LYS A 78 -13.38 -3.30 7.05
C LYS A 78 -13.63 -3.92 5.69
N GLU A 79 -14.79 -3.70 5.09
CA GLU A 79 -15.16 -4.25 3.78
C GLU A 79 -14.23 -3.74 2.67
N MET A 80 -13.85 -2.46 2.71
CA MET A 80 -12.88 -1.91 1.79
C MET A 80 -11.51 -2.57 1.95
N ALA A 81 -11.03 -2.72 3.19
CA ALA A 81 -9.73 -3.35 3.46
C ALA A 81 -9.71 -4.80 2.98
N ASP A 82 -10.75 -5.57 3.28
CA ASP A 82 -10.89 -6.96 2.88
C ASP A 82 -10.91 -7.10 1.33
N THR A 83 -11.71 -6.26 0.65
CA THR A 83 -11.87 -6.32 -0.82
C THR A 83 -10.63 -5.85 -1.57
N LEU A 84 -9.94 -4.84 -1.06
CA LEU A 84 -8.76 -4.23 -1.69
C LEU A 84 -7.45 -4.87 -1.21
N HIS A 85 -7.53 -5.86 -0.32
CA HIS A 85 -6.39 -6.52 0.33
C HIS A 85 -5.45 -5.54 1.03
N PHE A 86 -6.01 -4.55 1.73
CA PHE A 86 -5.24 -3.60 2.52
C PHE A 86 -4.81 -4.24 3.85
N ASN A 87 -3.62 -4.83 3.85
CA ASN A 87 -3.06 -5.57 4.97
C ASN A 87 -2.21 -4.70 5.92
N LEU A 88 -2.31 -3.38 5.78
CA LEU A 88 -1.63 -2.40 6.61
C LEU A 88 -2.65 -1.57 7.40
N PRO A 89 -2.27 -1.09 8.60
CA PRO A 89 -3.03 -0.04 9.27
C PRO A 89 -3.26 1.16 8.34
N GLN A 90 -4.41 1.83 8.49
CA GLN A 90 -4.82 2.92 7.59
C GLN A 90 -3.75 4.02 7.46
N GLU A 91 -3.13 4.41 8.56
CA GLU A 91 -2.06 5.43 8.57
C GLU A 91 -0.81 4.99 7.80
N GLU A 92 -0.43 3.71 7.92
CA GLU A 92 0.74 3.14 7.24
C GLU A 92 0.48 2.89 5.75
N LEU A 93 -0.78 2.60 5.39
CA LEU A 93 -1.20 2.38 4.01
C LEU A 93 -0.93 3.60 3.13
N HIS A 94 -1.27 4.81 3.61
CA HIS A 94 -1.08 6.04 2.83
C HIS A 94 0.40 6.34 2.60
N SER A 95 1.23 6.19 3.62
CA SER A 95 2.68 6.33 3.48
C SER A 95 3.27 5.26 2.57
N GLY A 96 2.72 4.05 2.59
CA GLY A 96 3.08 2.95 1.69
C GLY A 96 2.80 3.29 0.23
N PHE A 97 1.60 3.76 -0.10
CA PHE A 97 1.25 4.19 -1.46
C PHE A 97 2.11 5.37 -1.94
N TYR A 98 2.38 6.33 -1.07
CA TYR A 98 3.28 7.44 -1.38
C TYR A 98 4.69 6.95 -1.75
N ASN A 99 5.26 6.05 -0.95
CA ASN A 99 6.58 5.49 -1.21
C ASN A 99 6.61 4.64 -2.49
N LEU A 100 5.57 3.83 -2.73
CA LEU A 100 5.44 3.02 -3.92
C LEU A 100 5.33 3.90 -5.18
N SER A 101 4.51 4.96 -5.15
CA SER A 101 4.38 5.88 -6.28
C SER A 101 5.71 6.54 -6.63
N ARG A 102 6.49 6.97 -5.63
CA ARG A 102 7.83 7.52 -5.85
C ARG A 102 8.81 6.51 -6.45
N LEU A 103 8.72 5.26 -6.05
CA LEU A 103 9.55 4.20 -6.64
C LEU A 103 9.18 3.92 -8.09
N LEU A 104 7.90 4.00 -8.45
CA LEU A 104 7.42 3.80 -9.81
C LEU A 104 7.77 5.00 -10.71
N ASP A 105 7.67 6.22 -10.20
CA ASP A 105 7.93 7.48 -10.92
C ASP A 105 9.42 7.89 -10.90
N ALA A 106 10.31 7.04 -10.40
CA ALA A 106 11.73 7.37 -10.27
C ALA A 106 12.37 7.66 -11.64
N THR A 107 13.00 8.83 -11.74
CA THR A 107 13.75 9.26 -12.92
C THR A 107 15.02 8.42 -13.14
N GLY A 108 15.47 8.32 -14.38
CA GLY A 108 16.71 7.59 -14.73
C GLY A 108 16.51 6.12 -15.08
N LYS A 109 15.25 5.66 -15.18
CA LYS A 109 14.91 4.32 -15.70
C LYS A 109 14.81 4.34 -17.24
N SER A 110 14.87 3.16 -17.85
CA SER A 110 14.68 2.98 -19.30
C SER A 110 13.23 3.22 -19.77
N TYR A 111 12.33 3.52 -18.85
CA TYR A 111 10.91 3.82 -19.12
C TYR A 111 10.47 5.06 -18.34
N GLN A 112 9.42 5.69 -18.82
CA GLN A 112 8.70 6.75 -18.11
C GLN A 112 7.31 6.23 -17.75
N LEU A 113 6.97 6.26 -16.46
CA LEU A 113 5.65 5.94 -15.94
C LEU A 113 5.15 7.15 -15.15
N SER A 114 3.99 7.67 -15.53
CA SER A 114 3.31 8.74 -14.79
C SER A 114 1.95 8.24 -14.35
N VAL A 115 1.73 8.20 -13.04
CA VAL A 115 0.44 7.82 -12.43
C VAL A 115 -0.15 9.05 -11.77
N ALA A 116 -1.38 9.42 -12.16
CA ALA A 116 -2.10 10.53 -11.57
C ALA A 116 -3.50 10.08 -11.16
N ASN A 117 -3.79 10.21 -9.87
CA ASN A 117 -5.12 10.01 -9.30
C ASN A 117 -5.52 11.28 -8.54
N ALA A 118 -6.79 11.64 -8.56
CA ALA A 118 -7.30 12.80 -7.85
C ALA A 118 -8.68 12.50 -7.25
N LEU A 119 -8.89 12.99 -6.03
CA LEU A 119 -10.19 12.99 -5.39
C LEU A 119 -10.85 14.36 -5.60
N TRP A 120 -12.05 14.34 -6.15
CA TRP A 120 -12.82 15.57 -6.42
C TRP A 120 -13.97 15.66 -5.43
N GLY A 121 -13.95 16.68 -4.58
CA GLY A 121 -15.04 16.99 -3.65
C GLY A 121 -15.94 18.09 -4.20
N GLN A 122 -17.25 17.98 -3.97
CA GLN A 122 -18.21 19.04 -4.32
C GLN A 122 -17.92 20.30 -3.48
N ARG A 123 -17.83 21.47 -4.11
CA ARG A 123 -17.44 22.73 -3.47
C ARG A 123 -18.31 23.11 -2.28
N ASP A 124 -19.63 22.87 -2.37
CA ASP A 124 -20.62 23.29 -1.38
C ASP A 124 -20.95 22.18 -0.37
N TYR A 125 -20.28 21.04 -0.45
CA TYR A 125 -20.45 19.95 0.51
C TYR A 125 -19.57 20.17 1.74
N LYS A 126 -20.18 20.08 2.93
CA LYS A 126 -19.41 20.20 4.19
C LYS A 126 -18.71 18.89 4.49
N PHE A 127 -17.43 18.84 4.25
CA PHE A 127 -16.57 17.75 4.69
C PHE A 127 -16.18 17.95 6.16
N ASN A 128 -16.14 16.85 6.90
CA ASN A 128 -15.62 16.86 8.27
C ASN A 128 -14.14 17.25 8.24
N LYS A 129 -13.75 18.12 9.18
CA LYS A 129 -12.34 18.40 9.44
C LYS A 129 -11.93 17.48 10.57
N GLU A 130 -11.06 16.52 10.31
CA GLU A 130 -10.35 15.76 11.33
C GLU A 130 -9.01 16.42 11.64
#